data_d13530516365d41a7c65cf12f696bfbb
#
_entry.id   d13530516365d41a7c65cf12f696bfbb
#
_cell.length_a   1.000
_cell.length_b   1.000
_cell.length_c   1.000
_cell.angle_alpha   90.00
_cell.angle_beta   90.00
_cell.angle_gamma   90.00
#
_symmetry.space_group_name_H-M   'P 1'
#
loop_
_entity.id
_entity.type
_entity.pdbx_description
1 polymer ?
#
loop_
_entity_poly.entity_id
_entity_poly.type
_entity_poly.pdbx_seq_one_letter_code
_entity_poly.pdbx_strand_id
1 'polypeptide(L)'
;MKCVMACVGAWLMAACAVVHPGLTVAAESAAPAVRVGVTRGVHAQILDEVKRVAATRGFGVDVVEFDDPSRIDAALADGRIDAASFEDAQQLAATRAQKRYALTDIAPTVTLPMALYSRKLKNLNELQPGATVAIPADPRGMARALVLLQNDTLVTLRERAGLRATLRDVTGNRLGLKLVALRRDRLYAALDTAAFVAIDSDDAARAGLQPARDSISIEDARSPYANVLTVRDADRAKPWVTQLVAAYHSDDVARFILTRYQDSVRRPW
;
A
#
# COMPACT_ATOMS: atom_id res chain seq x y z
N MET A 1 -56.35 71.41 -60.52
CA MET A 1 -57.68 70.96 -60.06
C MET A 1 -57.56 69.49 -59.65
N LYS A 2 -58.07 69.18 -58.50
CA LYS A 2 -58.28 67.86 -57.86
C LYS A 2 -57.04 67.25 -57.11
N CYS A 3 -57.12 67.39 -55.77
CA CYS A 3 -56.43 66.63 -54.74
C CYS A 3 -56.80 65.17 -54.81
N VAL A 4 -55.81 64.30 -54.50
CA VAL A 4 -56.05 63.01 -53.92
C VAL A 4 -55.12 62.81 -52.80
N MET A 5 -55.65 62.72 -51.57
CA MET A 5 -55.03 62.36 -50.33
C MET A 5 -54.77 60.89 -50.30
N ALA A 6 -53.56 60.44 -50.00
CA ALA A 6 -53.23 59.06 -49.69
C ALA A 6 -52.90 58.92 -48.22
N CYS A 7 -53.74 58.26 -47.49
CA CYS A 7 -53.48 57.82 -46.06
C CYS A 7 -52.44 56.72 -45.99
N VAL A 8 -51.38 56.97 -45.27
CA VAL A 8 -50.41 55.93 -44.92
C VAL A 8 -50.78 55.44 -43.53
N GLY A 9 -51.26 54.17 -43.47
CA GLY A 9 -51.51 53.46 -42.21
C GLY A 9 -50.21 52.88 -41.63
N ALA A 10 -49.83 53.33 -40.46
CA ALA A 10 -48.72 52.75 -39.69
C ALA A 10 -49.17 51.47 -39.00
N TRP A 11 -48.57 50.34 -39.35
CA TRP A 11 -48.71 49.10 -38.60
C TRP A 11 -47.63 49.02 -37.52
N LEU A 12 -48.02 49.10 -36.25
CA LEU A 12 -47.20 48.77 -35.11
C LEU A 12 -47.12 47.26 -34.96
N MET A 13 -45.96 46.64 -35.27
CA MET A 13 -45.65 45.26 -34.88
C MET A 13 -45.16 45.27 -33.44
N ALA A 14 -45.96 44.75 -32.51
CA ALA A 14 -45.57 44.43 -31.16
C ALA A 14 -44.71 43.16 -31.16
N ALA A 15 -43.40 43.28 -30.99
CA ALA A 15 -42.50 42.15 -30.77
C ALA A 15 -42.67 41.63 -29.35
N CYS A 16 -43.35 40.49 -29.13
CA CYS A 16 -43.32 39.76 -27.89
C CYS A 16 -41.95 39.11 -27.71
N ALA A 17 -41.11 39.69 -26.87
CA ALA A 17 -39.86 39.04 -26.39
C ALA A 17 -40.26 37.90 -25.46
N VAL A 18 -40.14 36.66 -25.91
CA VAL A 18 -40.27 35.45 -25.07
C VAL A 18 -38.96 35.32 -24.27
N VAL A 19 -39.00 35.77 -23.03
CA VAL A 19 -37.90 35.52 -22.06
C VAL A 19 -37.95 34.04 -21.69
N HIS A 20 -37.05 33.24 -22.23
CA HIS A 20 -36.83 31.87 -21.79
C HIS A 20 -36.07 31.96 -20.46
N PRO A 21 -36.59 31.42 -19.32
CA PRO A 21 -35.79 31.25 -18.15
C PRO A 21 -34.72 30.22 -18.46
N GLY A 22 -33.47 30.68 -18.63
CA GLY A 22 -32.32 29.82 -18.75
C GLY A 22 -32.21 28.98 -17.46
N LEU A 23 -32.47 27.67 -17.57
CA LEU A 23 -32.10 26.71 -16.54
C LEU A 23 -30.55 26.73 -16.45
N THR A 24 -30.02 27.54 -15.56
CA THR A 24 -28.64 27.40 -15.08
C THR A 24 -28.57 26.09 -14.34
N VAL A 25 -28.15 25.03 -15.04
CA VAL A 25 -27.66 23.82 -14.40
C VAL A 25 -26.42 24.26 -13.64
N ALA A 26 -26.55 24.48 -12.34
CA ALA A 26 -25.39 24.65 -11.48
C ALA A 26 -24.55 23.38 -11.66
N ALA A 27 -23.38 23.51 -12.26
CA ALA A 27 -22.40 22.45 -12.28
C ALA A 27 -22.12 22.13 -10.79
N GLU A 28 -22.61 20.99 -10.33
CA GLU A 28 -22.34 20.46 -9.01
C GLU A 28 -20.80 20.34 -8.93
N SER A 29 -20.18 21.23 -8.17
CA SER A 29 -18.73 21.23 -7.97
C SER A 29 -18.40 19.87 -7.37
N ALA A 30 -17.83 18.98 -8.17
CA ALA A 30 -17.33 17.69 -7.67
C ALA A 30 -16.47 17.96 -6.46
N ALA A 31 -16.75 17.28 -5.35
CA ALA A 31 -15.93 17.38 -4.15
C ALA A 31 -14.45 17.14 -4.52
N PRO A 32 -13.52 17.94 -3.97
CA PRO A 32 -12.11 17.78 -4.31
C PRO A 32 -11.66 16.34 -4.06
N ALA A 33 -10.88 15.79 -5.01
CA ALA A 33 -10.38 14.43 -4.91
C ALA A 33 -9.46 14.29 -3.67
N VAL A 34 -9.57 13.14 -2.99
CA VAL A 34 -8.71 12.79 -1.86
C VAL A 34 -7.32 12.41 -2.38
N ARG A 35 -6.30 13.14 -1.96
CA ARG A 35 -4.90 12.93 -2.35
C ARG A 35 -4.28 11.85 -1.47
N VAL A 36 -3.87 10.72 -2.06
CA VAL A 36 -3.27 9.60 -1.33
C VAL A 36 -1.81 9.43 -1.71
N GLY A 37 -0.92 9.57 -0.73
CA GLY A 37 0.52 9.39 -0.88
C GLY A 37 0.93 7.92 -0.86
N VAL A 38 1.77 7.52 -1.81
CA VAL A 38 2.29 6.15 -1.94
C VAL A 38 3.73 6.15 -2.43
N THR A 39 4.41 5.03 -2.23
CA THR A 39 5.67 4.74 -2.94
C THR A 39 5.37 4.27 -4.36
N ARG A 40 6.32 4.49 -5.26
CA ARG A 40 6.25 3.97 -6.64
C ARG A 40 6.15 2.44 -6.67
N GLY A 41 5.68 1.93 -7.79
CA GLY A 41 5.58 0.50 -8.05
C GLY A 41 4.29 -0.12 -7.51
N VAL A 42 4.37 -1.14 -6.67
CA VAL A 42 3.22 -1.94 -6.23
C VAL A 42 2.13 -1.08 -5.58
N HIS A 43 2.49 -0.18 -4.66
CA HIS A 43 1.53 0.66 -3.96
C HIS A 43 0.79 1.61 -4.91
N ALA A 44 1.53 2.27 -5.83
CA ALA A 44 0.93 3.16 -6.82
C ALA A 44 -0.02 2.41 -7.76
N GLN A 45 0.40 1.25 -8.29
CA GLN A 45 -0.43 0.44 -9.19
C GLN A 45 -1.73 -0.05 -8.52
N ILE A 46 -1.67 -0.43 -7.23
CA ILE A 46 -2.87 -0.83 -6.49
C ILE A 46 -3.76 0.38 -6.25
N LEU A 47 -3.17 1.53 -5.91
CA LEU A 47 -3.95 2.74 -5.65
C LEU A 47 -4.58 3.31 -6.94
N ASP A 48 -3.98 3.13 -8.11
CA ASP A 48 -4.60 3.44 -9.41
C ASP A 48 -5.88 2.62 -9.62
N GLU A 49 -5.88 1.33 -9.24
CA GLU A 49 -7.08 0.52 -9.28
C GLU A 49 -8.13 0.97 -8.24
N VAL A 50 -7.69 1.35 -7.03
CA VAL A 50 -8.57 1.96 -6.01
C VAL A 50 -9.20 3.24 -6.54
N LYS A 51 -8.44 4.11 -7.21
CA LYS A 51 -8.91 5.34 -7.88
C LYS A 51 -9.99 5.01 -8.92
N ARG A 52 -9.75 4.00 -9.77
CA ARG A 52 -10.72 3.55 -10.77
C ARG A 52 -12.04 3.10 -10.12
N VAL A 53 -11.96 2.29 -9.06
CA VAL A 53 -13.14 1.81 -8.32
C VAL A 53 -13.85 2.96 -7.61
N ALA A 54 -13.13 3.86 -6.96
CA ALA A 54 -13.68 5.03 -6.27
C ALA A 54 -14.48 5.91 -7.24
N ALA A 55 -13.95 6.15 -8.44
CA ALA A 55 -14.62 6.94 -9.48
C ALA A 55 -15.97 6.35 -9.89
N THR A 56 -16.12 5.03 -9.99
CA THR A 56 -17.42 4.38 -10.27
C THR A 56 -18.46 4.60 -9.17
N ARG A 57 -18.02 5.02 -7.98
CA ARG A 57 -18.85 5.32 -6.80
C ARG A 57 -19.05 6.82 -6.58
N GLY A 58 -18.64 7.66 -7.52
CA GLY A 58 -18.72 9.12 -7.42
C GLY A 58 -17.73 9.74 -6.43
N PHE A 59 -16.65 9.01 -6.07
CA PHE A 59 -15.64 9.44 -5.13
C PHE A 59 -14.29 9.65 -5.83
N GLY A 60 -13.75 10.88 -5.75
CA GLY A 60 -12.47 11.24 -6.39
C GLY A 60 -11.25 10.83 -5.54
N VAL A 61 -10.29 10.17 -6.14
CA VAL A 61 -8.98 9.85 -5.54
C VAL A 61 -7.87 10.31 -6.47
N ASP A 62 -6.85 11.01 -5.93
CA ASP A 62 -5.64 11.37 -6.64
C ASP A 62 -4.43 10.64 -6.04
N VAL A 63 -3.70 9.93 -6.89
CA VAL A 63 -2.48 9.20 -6.52
C VAL A 63 -1.30 10.16 -6.53
N VAL A 64 -0.61 10.29 -5.40
CA VAL A 64 0.59 11.12 -5.25
C VAL A 64 1.78 10.21 -4.98
N GLU A 65 2.62 10.00 -5.98
CA GLU A 65 3.80 9.15 -5.87
C GLU A 65 4.99 9.90 -5.26
N PHE A 66 5.71 9.22 -4.38
CA PHE A 66 6.93 9.71 -3.76
C PHE A 66 8.12 8.81 -4.11
N ASP A 67 9.23 9.43 -4.51
CA ASP A 67 10.50 8.72 -4.70
C ASP A 67 11.17 8.37 -3.36
N ASP A 68 10.98 9.20 -2.36
CA ASP A 68 11.51 9.05 -1.01
C ASP A 68 10.37 8.79 -0.01
N PRO A 69 10.20 7.54 0.47
CA PRO A 69 9.16 7.19 1.42
C PRO A 69 9.19 8.01 2.72
N SER A 70 10.38 8.45 3.15
CA SER A 70 10.55 9.21 4.39
C SER A 70 9.84 10.58 4.37
N ARG A 71 9.39 11.04 3.19
CA ARG A 71 8.70 12.32 3.01
C ARG A 71 7.18 12.20 3.07
N ILE A 72 6.63 10.98 3.02
CA ILE A 72 5.18 10.76 2.90
C ILE A 72 4.47 11.19 4.19
N ASP A 73 4.93 10.75 5.36
CA ASP A 73 4.31 11.11 6.64
C ASP A 73 4.37 12.61 6.93
N ALA A 74 5.47 13.27 6.57
CA ALA A 74 5.56 14.71 6.67
C ALA A 74 4.55 15.40 5.74
N ALA A 75 4.39 14.92 4.50
CA ALA A 75 3.41 15.46 3.56
C ALA A 75 1.96 15.26 4.07
N LEU A 76 1.68 14.13 4.73
CA LEU A 76 0.38 13.88 5.35
C LEU A 76 0.14 14.80 6.56
N ALA A 77 1.13 14.92 7.44
CA ALA A 77 1.03 15.78 8.62
C ALA A 77 0.83 17.26 8.23
N ASP A 78 1.52 17.73 7.18
CA ASP A 78 1.44 19.10 6.65
C ASP A 78 0.18 19.36 5.80
N GLY A 79 -0.69 18.35 5.54
CA GLY A 79 -1.90 18.49 4.73
C GLY A 79 -1.65 18.61 3.22
N ARG A 80 -0.46 18.28 2.73
CA ARG A 80 -0.14 18.22 1.29
C ARG A 80 -0.77 17.02 0.61
N ILE A 81 -1.01 15.95 1.36
CA ILE A 81 -1.83 14.79 1.02
C ILE A 81 -2.87 14.55 2.13
N ASP A 82 -3.88 13.74 1.87
CA ASP A 82 -5.00 13.51 2.77
C ASP A 82 -4.94 12.15 3.45
N ALA A 83 -4.36 11.16 2.77
CA ALA A 83 -4.08 9.82 3.29
C ALA A 83 -2.73 9.32 2.77
N ALA A 84 -2.22 8.23 3.36
CA ALA A 84 -1.02 7.54 2.91
C ALA A 84 -1.21 6.01 2.96
N SER A 85 -0.55 5.28 2.04
CA SER A 85 -0.59 3.80 2.01
C SER A 85 0.76 3.28 1.52
N PHE A 86 1.71 3.05 2.44
CA PHE A 86 3.07 2.63 2.08
C PHE A 86 3.84 1.89 3.17
N GLU A 87 3.43 1.99 4.43
CA GLU A 87 4.14 1.44 5.59
C GLU A 87 3.22 0.63 6.50
N ASP A 88 3.79 -0.18 7.38
CA ASP A 88 3.05 -0.90 8.40
C ASP A 88 2.84 -0.07 9.69
N ALA A 89 1.91 -0.53 10.53
CA ALA A 89 1.56 0.14 11.77
C ALA A 89 2.74 0.33 12.73
N GLN A 90 3.76 -0.54 12.70
CA GLN A 90 4.95 -0.43 13.55
C GLN A 90 5.85 0.72 13.08
N GLN A 91 6.06 0.85 11.77
CA GLN A 91 6.81 1.97 11.19
C GLN A 91 6.10 3.30 11.48
N LEU A 92 4.79 3.36 11.23
CA LEU A 92 3.97 4.52 11.58
C LEU A 92 4.12 4.90 13.06
N ALA A 93 4.01 3.92 13.97
CA ALA A 93 4.16 4.17 15.42
C ALA A 93 5.54 4.74 15.77
N ALA A 94 6.61 4.24 15.15
CA ALA A 94 7.96 4.76 15.33
C ALA A 94 8.10 6.21 14.83
N THR A 95 7.56 6.51 13.63
CA THR A 95 7.55 7.87 13.07
C THR A 95 6.75 8.84 13.94
N ARG A 96 5.57 8.42 14.41
CA ARG A 96 4.73 9.22 15.33
C ARG A 96 5.49 9.55 16.62
N ALA A 97 6.15 8.57 17.22
CA ALA A 97 6.91 8.77 18.44
C ALA A 97 8.10 9.73 18.24
N GLN A 98 8.82 9.59 17.12
CA GLN A 98 10.00 10.39 16.81
C GLN A 98 9.65 11.81 16.37
N LYS A 99 8.64 11.96 15.50
CA LYS A 99 8.28 13.24 14.85
C LYS A 99 7.12 13.96 15.53
N ARG A 100 6.40 13.29 16.45
CA ARG A 100 5.19 13.79 17.13
C ARG A 100 4.07 14.13 16.14
N TYR A 101 3.96 13.40 15.04
CA TYR A 101 2.87 13.56 14.11
C TYR A 101 1.55 13.01 14.67
N ALA A 102 0.47 13.77 14.49
CA ALA A 102 -0.89 13.36 14.84
C ALA A 102 -1.52 12.55 13.68
N LEU A 103 -1.03 11.35 13.50
CA LEU A 103 -1.42 10.42 12.44
C LEU A 103 -2.00 9.15 13.07
N THR A 104 -2.91 8.48 12.36
CA THR A 104 -3.52 7.22 12.79
C THR A 104 -3.72 6.26 11.62
N ASP A 105 -3.48 4.99 11.87
CA ASP A 105 -3.84 3.90 10.97
C ASP A 105 -5.35 3.64 11.04
N ILE A 106 -5.95 3.39 9.87
CA ILE A 106 -7.40 3.20 9.71
C ILE A 106 -7.75 1.77 9.33
N ALA A 107 -7.03 1.20 8.37
CA ALA A 107 -7.30 -0.12 7.84
C ALA A 107 -6.04 -0.75 7.27
N PRO A 108 -5.92 -2.09 7.31
CA PRO A 108 -4.83 -2.77 6.61
C PRO A 108 -5.02 -2.62 5.10
N THR A 109 -3.92 -2.55 4.37
CA THR A 109 -3.92 -2.44 2.90
C THR A 109 -3.37 -3.70 2.23
N VAL A 110 -2.08 -3.86 2.16
CA VAL A 110 -1.44 -5.05 1.58
C VAL A 110 -0.24 -5.48 2.41
N THR A 111 0.11 -6.75 2.33
CA THR A 111 1.38 -7.26 2.80
C THR A 111 2.29 -7.49 1.59
N LEU A 112 3.43 -6.80 1.59
CA LEU A 112 4.56 -7.10 0.71
C LEU A 112 5.42 -8.11 1.45
N PRO A 113 5.26 -9.43 1.21
CA PRO A 113 5.76 -10.44 2.11
C PRO A 113 7.29 -10.56 2.07
N MET A 114 7.89 -10.80 3.23
CA MET A 114 9.20 -11.44 3.28
C MET A 114 9.04 -12.90 2.90
N ALA A 115 10.03 -13.47 2.20
CA ALA A 115 9.99 -14.86 1.80
C ALA A 115 11.37 -15.53 1.95
N LEU A 116 11.37 -16.85 2.04
CA LEU A 116 12.57 -17.67 2.07
C LEU A 116 12.86 -18.18 0.66
N TYR A 117 14.00 -17.84 0.13
CA TYR A 117 14.45 -18.21 -1.21
C TYR A 117 15.59 -19.19 -1.16
N SER A 118 15.61 -20.16 -2.07
CA SER A 118 16.68 -21.15 -2.17
C SER A 118 16.99 -21.48 -3.63
N ARG A 119 18.27 -21.71 -3.91
CA ARG A 119 18.74 -22.34 -5.15
C ARG A 119 19.02 -23.84 -4.98
N LYS A 120 18.93 -24.35 -3.75
CA LYS A 120 19.36 -25.71 -3.39
C LYS A 120 18.19 -26.59 -2.94
N LEU A 121 17.16 -25.97 -2.34
CA LEU A 121 16.01 -26.68 -1.76
C LEU A 121 14.74 -26.34 -2.54
N LYS A 122 13.87 -27.33 -2.71
CA LYS A 122 12.54 -27.14 -3.30
C LYS A 122 11.48 -26.80 -2.23
N ASN A 123 11.72 -27.22 -0.99
CA ASN A 123 10.86 -26.95 0.16
C ASN A 123 11.66 -27.10 1.47
N LEU A 124 11.07 -26.69 2.58
CA LEU A 124 11.73 -26.71 3.90
C LEU A 124 11.95 -28.14 4.45
N ASN A 125 11.25 -29.17 3.95
CA ASN A 125 11.45 -30.55 4.41
C ASN A 125 12.80 -31.13 3.96
N GLU A 126 13.45 -30.53 2.97
CA GLU A 126 14.76 -30.93 2.49
C GLU A 126 15.92 -30.33 3.32
N LEU A 127 15.58 -29.48 4.31
CA LEU A 127 16.54 -28.75 5.11
C LEU A 127 17.34 -29.70 6.05
N GLN A 128 18.66 -29.69 5.91
CA GLN A 128 19.55 -30.56 6.70
C GLN A 128 19.98 -29.92 8.00
N PRO A 129 20.22 -30.71 9.07
CA PRO A 129 20.82 -30.21 10.29
C PRO A 129 22.14 -29.51 10.04
N GLY A 130 22.38 -28.40 10.78
CA GLY A 130 23.59 -27.58 10.66
C GLY A 130 23.65 -26.70 9.40
N ALA A 131 22.60 -26.66 8.59
CA ALA A 131 22.55 -25.84 7.38
C ALA A 131 22.71 -24.34 7.70
N THR A 132 23.36 -23.61 6.80
CA THR A 132 23.52 -22.15 6.92
C THR A 132 22.29 -21.46 6.32
N VAL A 133 21.74 -20.51 7.08
CA VAL A 133 20.61 -19.67 6.72
C VAL A 133 21.01 -18.21 6.83
N ALA A 134 20.80 -17.43 5.76
CA ALA A 134 21.10 -16.00 5.78
C ALA A 134 19.84 -15.18 6.03
N ILE A 135 19.95 -14.18 6.89
CA ILE A 135 18.89 -13.24 7.25
C ILE A 135 19.39 -11.80 7.21
N PRO A 136 18.53 -10.77 7.08
CA PRO A 136 18.95 -9.37 7.15
C PRO A 136 19.64 -9.04 8.47
N ALA A 137 20.67 -8.19 8.42
CA ALA A 137 21.38 -7.71 9.62
C ALA A 137 20.74 -6.46 10.23
N ASP A 138 19.92 -5.74 9.50
CA ASP A 138 19.20 -4.58 10.04
C ASP A 138 18.14 -5.04 11.05
N PRO A 139 17.92 -4.27 12.13
CA PRO A 139 17.08 -4.72 13.25
C PRO A 139 15.67 -5.15 12.84
N ARG A 140 15.03 -4.40 11.92
CA ARG A 140 13.68 -4.70 11.45
C ARG A 140 13.63 -5.96 10.57
N GLY A 141 14.51 -6.05 9.59
CA GLY A 141 14.61 -7.21 8.70
C GLY A 141 14.97 -8.48 9.48
N MET A 142 15.89 -8.38 10.44
CA MET A 142 16.26 -9.50 11.32
C MET A 142 15.06 -9.99 12.13
N ALA A 143 14.34 -9.10 12.81
CA ALA A 143 13.18 -9.48 13.62
C ALA A 143 12.11 -10.14 12.74
N ARG A 144 11.82 -9.58 11.57
CA ARG A 144 10.86 -10.12 10.60
C ARG A 144 11.26 -11.51 10.11
N ALA A 145 12.52 -11.71 9.74
CA ALA A 145 13.05 -13.01 9.33
C ALA A 145 12.95 -14.05 10.47
N LEU A 146 13.29 -13.68 11.68
CA LEU A 146 13.21 -14.57 12.85
C LEU A 146 11.76 -14.97 13.16
N VAL A 147 10.80 -14.05 13.04
CA VAL A 147 9.36 -14.36 13.17
C VAL A 147 8.91 -15.31 12.07
N LEU A 148 9.32 -15.11 10.82
CA LEU A 148 9.02 -16.03 9.72
C LEU A 148 9.60 -17.42 9.99
N LEU A 149 10.86 -17.52 10.43
CA LEU A 149 11.48 -18.80 10.78
C LEU A 149 10.77 -19.49 11.96
N GLN A 150 10.23 -18.73 12.91
CA GLN A 150 9.42 -19.28 14.00
C GLN A 150 8.06 -19.79 13.48
N ASN A 151 7.40 -19.07 12.60
CA ASN A 151 6.14 -19.50 11.98
C ASN A 151 6.33 -20.81 11.17
N ASP A 152 7.49 -20.97 10.55
CA ASP A 152 7.91 -22.18 9.86
C ASP A 152 8.45 -23.28 10.83
N THR A 153 8.36 -23.08 12.14
CA THR A 153 8.82 -24.01 13.19
C THR A 153 10.32 -24.35 13.13
N LEU A 154 11.13 -23.54 12.50
CA LEU A 154 12.58 -23.72 12.36
C LEU A 154 13.34 -23.24 13.59
N VAL A 155 12.82 -22.18 14.25
CA VAL A 155 13.36 -21.65 15.51
C VAL A 155 12.24 -21.38 16.50
N THR A 156 12.61 -21.25 17.79
CA THR A 156 11.73 -20.73 18.83
C THR A 156 12.34 -19.44 19.37
N LEU A 157 11.52 -18.40 19.48
CA LEU A 157 11.94 -17.11 20.03
C LEU A 157 11.48 -16.99 21.49
N ARG A 158 12.19 -16.19 22.26
CA ARG A 158 11.78 -15.77 23.60
C ARG A 158 10.41 -15.10 23.52
N GLU A 159 9.50 -15.43 24.43
CA GLU A 159 8.08 -15.03 24.39
C GLU A 159 7.85 -13.51 24.17
N ARG A 160 8.70 -12.64 24.69
CA ARG A 160 8.55 -11.18 24.59
C ARG A 160 9.40 -10.52 23.49
N ALA A 161 10.12 -11.30 22.70
CA ALA A 161 10.98 -10.76 21.64
C ALA A 161 10.16 -10.09 20.52
N GLY A 162 9.14 -10.80 20.03
CA GLY A 162 8.18 -10.30 19.04
C GLY A 162 8.86 -9.61 17.85
N LEU A 163 8.35 -8.44 17.50
CA LEU A 163 8.81 -7.65 16.35
C LEU A 163 10.15 -6.93 16.57
N ARG A 164 10.82 -7.19 17.69
CA ARG A 164 12.16 -6.69 18.00
C ARG A 164 13.16 -7.82 18.24
N ALA A 165 12.81 -9.03 17.82
CA ALA A 165 13.64 -10.21 17.99
C ALA A 165 15.03 -10.03 17.36
N THR A 166 16.02 -10.55 18.06
CA THR A 166 17.43 -10.61 17.64
C THR A 166 17.91 -12.06 17.70
N LEU A 167 19.07 -12.34 17.16
CA LEU A 167 19.68 -13.68 17.27
C LEU A 167 19.82 -14.17 18.73
N ARG A 168 19.92 -13.25 19.69
CA ARG A 168 20.00 -13.58 21.15
C ARG A 168 18.67 -14.06 21.72
N ASP A 169 17.58 -13.83 21.02
CA ASP A 169 16.25 -14.23 21.44
C ASP A 169 15.84 -15.60 20.92
N VAL A 170 16.70 -16.25 20.13
CA VAL A 170 16.51 -17.63 19.69
C VAL A 170 16.78 -18.58 20.86
N THR A 171 15.73 -19.19 21.38
CA THR A 171 15.79 -20.14 22.54
C THR A 171 15.71 -21.59 22.09
N GLY A 172 15.23 -21.86 20.89
CA GLY A 172 15.16 -23.19 20.29
C GLY A 172 15.61 -23.16 18.82
N ASN A 173 16.40 -24.15 18.44
CA ASN A 173 16.91 -24.31 17.08
C ASN A 173 17.15 -25.81 16.85
N ARG A 174 16.05 -26.53 16.60
CA ARG A 174 16.03 -28.00 16.58
C ARG A 174 16.99 -28.61 15.55
N LEU A 175 17.18 -27.95 14.41
CA LEU A 175 18.08 -28.42 13.37
C LEU A 175 19.51 -27.88 13.53
N GLY A 176 19.81 -27.10 14.57
CA GLY A 176 21.14 -26.50 14.74
C GLY A 176 21.54 -25.58 13.58
N LEU A 177 20.59 -24.85 13.00
CA LEU A 177 20.83 -23.97 11.84
C LEU A 177 21.86 -22.90 12.18
N LYS A 178 22.76 -22.62 11.26
CA LYS A 178 23.71 -21.52 11.37
C LYS A 178 23.07 -20.24 10.82
N LEU A 179 22.49 -19.43 11.69
CA LEU A 179 21.85 -18.16 11.32
C LEU A 179 22.94 -17.09 11.12
N VAL A 180 23.07 -16.60 9.89
CA VAL A 180 24.08 -15.60 9.50
C VAL A 180 23.36 -14.29 9.13
N ALA A 181 23.62 -13.23 9.90
CA ALA A 181 23.07 -11.91 9.62
C ALA A 181 23.93 -11.19 8.58
N LEU A 182 23.35 -10.78 7.47
CA LEU A 182 24.01 -10.12 6.35
C LEU A 182 23.38 -8.77 6.03
N ARG A 183 24.17 -7.84 5.55
CA ARG A 183 23.65 -6.60 4.96
C ARG A 183 22.74 -6.94 3.77
N ARG A 184 21.71 -6.13 3.53
CA ARG A 184 20.70 -6.35 2.49
C ARG A 184 21.32 -6.56 1.10
N ASP A 185 22.35 -5.77 0.75
CA ASP A 185 23.08 -5.86 -0.52
C ASP A 185 23.85 -7.19 -0.71
N ARG A 186 23.99 -8.00 0.34
CA ARG A 186 24.65 -9.31 0.31
C ARG A 186 23.71 -10.50 0.31
N LEU A 187 22.43 -10.28 0.59
CA LEU A 187 21.46 -11.38 0.72
C LEU A 187 21.29 -12.16 -0.58
N TYR A 188 21.16 -11.48 -1.72
CA TYR A 188 20.96 -12.17 -2.99
C TYR A 188 22.15 -13.08 -3.35
N ALA A 189 23.37 -12.60 -3.16
CA ALA A 189 24.59 -13.39 -3.41
C ALA A 189 24.70 -14.60 -2.44
N ALA A 190 24.14 -14.51 -1.24
CA ALA A 190 24.14 -15.60 -0.28
C ALA A 190 23.30 -16.81 -0.72
N LEU A 191 22.42 -16.67 -1.73
CA LEU A 191 21.68 -17.78 -2.33
C LEU A 191 22.60 -18.87 -2.91
N ASP A 192 23.84 -18.54 -3.28
CA ASP A 192 24.81 -19.50 -3.82
C ASP A 192 25.40 -20.40 -2.71
N THR A 193 25.50 -19.90 -1.49
CA THR A 193 26.20 -20.58 -0.39
C THR A 193 25.27 -21.07 0.72
N ALA A 194 24.25 -20.29 1.09
CA ALA A 194 23.27 -20.67 2.10
C ALA A 194 22.32 -21.76 1.60
N ALA A 195 21.69 -22.47 2.53
CA ALA A 195 20.58 -23.38 2.22
C ALA A 195 19.36 -22.59 1.74
N PHE A 196 19.06 -21.50 2.42
CA PHE A 196 18.09 -20.49 1.98
C PHE A 196 18.41 -19.12 2.58
N VAL A 197 17.76 -18.08 2.04
CA VAL A 197 17.94 -16.69 2.43
C VAL A 197 16.58 -16.03 2.63
N ALA A 198 16.40 -15.29 3.74
CA ALA A 198 15.22 -14.45 3.95
C ALA A 198 15.42 -13.10 3.25
N ILE A 199 14.54 -12.79 2.30
CA ILE A 199 14.59 -11.55 1.49
C ILE A 199 13.20 -10.92 1.50
N ASP A 200 13.12 -9.60 1.72
CA ASP A 200 11.84 -8.87 1.58
C ASP A 200 11.47 -8.63 0.10
N SER A 201 10.20 -8.28 -0.13
CA SER A 201 9.67 -8.13 -1.49
C SER A 201 10.40 -7.09 -2.34
N ASP A 202 10.87 -5.99 -1.75
CA ASP A 202 11.54 -4.93 -2.50
C ASP A 202 12.94 -5.38 -2.95
N ASP A 203 13.68 -6.05 -2.06
CA ASP A 203 15.00 -6.61 -2.40
C ASP A 203 14.85 -7.78 -3.37
N ALA A 204 13.83 -8.62 -3.22
CA ALA A 204 13.52 -9.71 -4.13
C ALA A 204 13.19 -9.19 -5.54
N ALA A 205 12.34 -8.17 -5.64
CA ALA A 205 11.98 -7.56 -6.92
C ALA A 205 13.20 -6.96 -7.65
N ARG A 206 14.10 -6.28 -6.91
CA ARG A 206 15.37 -5.78 -7.47
C ARG A 206 16.28 -6.89 -7.99
N ALA A 207 16.19 -8.06 -7.38
CA ALA A 207 16.93 -9.26 -7.79
C ALA A 207 16.21 -10.10 -8.87
N GLY A 208 15.03 -9.65 -9.34
CA GLY A 208 14.22 -10.38 -10.33
C GLY A 208 13.49 -11.60 -9.76
N LEU A 209 13.43 -11.73 -8.43
CA LEU A 209 12.71 -12.79 -7.74
C LEU A 209 11.25 -12.39 -7.48
N GLN A 210 10.36 -13.37 -7.57
CA GLN A 210 8.94 -13.22 -7.27
C GLN A 210 8.56 -14.14 -6.11
N PRO A 211 8.05 -13.63 -4.98
CA PRO A 211 7.72 -14.45 -3.81
C PRO A 211 6.85 -15.67 -4.15
N ALA A 212 5.77 -15.49 -4.90
CA ALA A 212 4.86 -16.58 -5.24
C ALA A 212 5.47 -17.71 -6.09
N ARG A 213 6.49 -17.39 -6.91
CA ARG A 213 7.09 -18.35 -7.84
C ARG A 213 8.39 -18.96 -7.32
N ASP A 214 9.22 -18.14 -6.68
CA ASP A 214 10.62 -18.48 -6.45
C ASP A 214 10.93 -18.78 -4.97
N SER A 215 9.96 -18.61 -4.05
CA SER A 215 10.18 -18.87 -2.63
C SER A 215 9.80 -20.30 -2.22
N ILE A 216 10.43 -20.79 -1.16
CA ILE A 216 10.12 -22.07 -0.50
C ILE A 216 9.26 -21.90 0.76
N SER A 217 9.12 -20.66 1.25
CA SER A 217 8.18 -20.23 2.27
C SER A 217 7.92 -18.74 2.11
N ILE A 218 6.73 -18.30 2.49
CA ILE A 218 6.27 -16.91 2.33
C ILE A 218 5.48 -16.47 3.57
N GLU A 219 5.73 -15.25 4.01
CA GLU A 219 5.06 -14.64 5.16
C GLU A 219 3.53 -14.59 4.98
N ASP A 220 2.79 -14.82 6.05
CA ASP A 220 1.33 -14.78 6.05
C ASP A 220 0.78 -13.39 5.68
N ALA A 221 -0.38 -13.36 5.03
CA ALA A 221 -1.04 -12.11 4.65
C ALA A 221 -1.39 -11.22 5.85
N ARG A 222 -1.74 -11.83 6.99
CA ARG A 222 -2.09 -11.16 8.25
C ARG A 222 -0.88 -10.91 9.15
N SER A 223 0.30 -10.91 8.56
CA SER A 223 1.54 -10.55 9.27
C SER A 223 1.41 -9.18 9.94
N PRO A 224 2.04 -8.97 11.10
CA PRO A 224 2.11 -7.64 11.73
C PRO A 224 2.87 -6.61 10.90
N TYR A 225 3.45 -7.01 9.77
CA TYR A 225 4.08 -6.16 8.78
C TYR A 225 3.16 -5.82 7.60
N ALA A 226 1.86 -6.12 7.71
CA ALA A 226 0.86 -5.64 6.76
C ALA A 226 0.84 -4.10 6.75
N ASN A 227 0.87 -3.52 5.57
CA ASN A 227 0.81 -2.08 5.42
C ASN A 227 -0.57 -1.55 5.76
N VAL A 228 -0.65 -0.27 6.12
CA VAL A 228 -1.88 0.37 6.58
C VAL A 228 -2.21 1.62 5.77
N LEU A 229 -3.49 1.92 5.70
CA LEU A 229 -3.98 3.22 5.28
C LEU A 229 -3.90 4.15 6.49
N THR A 230 -3.19 5.26 6.34
CA THR A 230 -2.94 6.25 7.38
C THR A 230 -3.58 7.58 7.03
N VAL A 231 -4.17 8.25 8.02
CA VAL A 231 -4.72 9.60 7.90
C VAL A 231 -4.30 10.47 9.09
N ARG A 232 -4.55 11.78 9.05
CA ARG A 232 -4.43 12.63 10.24
C ARG A 232 -5.48 12.26 11.28
N ASP A 233 -5.17 12.34 12.55
CA ASP A 233 -6.12 12.08 13.65
C ASP A 233 -7.40 12.91 13.50
N ALA A 234 -7.30 14.16 13.08
CA ALA A 234 -8.44 15.07 12.84
C ALA A 234 -9.34 14.62 11.67
N ASP A 235 -8.86 13.80 10.78
CA ASP A 235 -9.59 13.34 9.59
C ASP A 235 -10.23 11.98 9.77
N ARG A 236 -9.90 11.25 10.84
CA ARG A 236 -10.30 9.87 11.09
C ARG A 236 -11.79 9.59 10.91
N ALA A 237 -12.63 10.53 11.34
CA ALA A 237 -14.09 10.39 11.30
C ALA A 237 -14.75 10.99 10.05
N LYS A 238 -13.97 11.50 9.09
CA LYS A 238 -14.51 12.10 7.87
C LYS A 238 -15.14 11.04 6.96
N PRO A 239 -16.29 11.34 6.32
CA PRO A 239 -16.99 10.37 5.45
C PRO A 239 -16.12 9.80 4.34
N TRP A 240 -15.22 10.61 3.74
CA TRP A 240 -14.33 10.15 2.68
C TRP A 240 -13.37 9.04 3.12
N VAL A 241 -13.02 8.95 4.42
CA VAL A 241 -12.16 7.87 4.94
C VAL A 241 -12.86 6.53 4.79
N THR A 242 -14.13 6.44 5.18
CA THR A 242 -14.94 5.22 4.99
C THR A 242 -15.07 4.87 3.51
N GLN A 243 -15.28 5.87 2.63
CA GLN A 243 -15.38 5.67 1.19
C GLN A 243 -14.07 5.14 0.59
N LEU A 244 -12.92 5.69 1.02
CA LEU A 244 -11.59 5.25 0.58
C LEU A 244 -11.31 3.82 1.01
N VAL A 245 -11.58 3.47 2.29
CA VAL A 245 -11.45 2.08 2.78
C VAL A 245 -12.33 1.13 1.99
N ALA A 246 -13.61 1.50 1.77
CA ALA A 246 -14.53 0.67 1.00
C ALA A 246 -14.12 0.48 -0.47
N ALA A 247 -13.49 1.50 -1.08
CA ALA A 247 -12.94 1.37 -2.42
C ALA A 247 -11.70 0.45 -2.42
N TYR A 248 -10.82 0.61 -1.44
CA TYR A 248 -9.61 -0.20 -1.29
C TYR A 248 -9.94 -1.68 -1.05
N HIS A 249 -10.91 -1.98 -0.15
CA HIS A 249 -11.32 -3.33 0.22
C HIS A 249 -12.42 -3.90 -0.71
N SER A 250 -12.51 -3.41 -1.94
CA SER A 250 -13.49 -3.91 -2.90
C SER A 250 -13.04 -5.23 -3.56
N ASP A 251 -14.02 -6.00 -4.04
CA ASP A 251 -13.76 -7.23 -4.80
C ASP A 251 -12.97 -6.96 -6.09
N ASP A 252 -13.13 -5.78 -6.70
CA ASP A 252 -12.39 -5.40 -7.90
C ASP A 252 -10.90 -5.22 -7.60
N VAL A 253 -10.56 -4.48 -6.53
CA VAL A 253 -9.17 -4.33 -6.06
C VAL A 253 -8.62 -5.68 -5.61
N ALA A 254 -9.42 -6.50 -4.92
CA ALA A 254 -9.05 -7.86 -4.54
C ALA A 254 -8.65 -8.72 -5.74
N ARG A 255 -9.47 -8.68 -6.79
CA ARG A 255 -9.24 -9.41 -8.05
C ARG A 255 -8.03 -8.88 -8.79
N PHE A 256 -7.86 -7.55 -8.84
CA PHE A 256 -6.67 -6.93 -9.43
C PHE A 256 -5.39 -7.41 -8.77
N ILE A 257 -5.32 -7.36 -7.42
CA ILE A 257 -4.15 -7.80 -6.66
C ILE A 257 -3.85 -9.28 -6.96
N LEU A 258 -4.87 -10.15 -6.90
CA LEU A 258 -4.70 -11.58 -7.17
C LEU A 258 -4.21 -11.84 -8.59
N THR A 259 -4.81 -11.20 -9.59
CA THR A 259 -4.47 -11.43 -10.99
C THR A 259 -3.09 -10.87 -11.35
N ARG A 260 -2.76 -9.68 -10.82
CA ARG A 260 -1.54 -8.96 -11.17
C ARG A 260 -0.30 -9.49 -10.46
N TYR A 261 -0.44 -9.83 -9.18
CA TYR A 261 0.69 -10.15 -8.30
C TYR A 261 0.65 -11.59 -7.78
N GLN A 262 -0.47 -12.30 -7.95
CA GLN A 262 -0.67 -13.61 -7.35
C GLN A 262 -0.42 -13.51 -5.83
N ASP A 263 0.31 -14.45 -5.23
CA ASP A 263 0.69 -14.39 -3.82
C ASP A 263 1.94 -13.55 -3.53
N SER A 264 2.53 -12.91 -4.55
CA SER A 264 3.66 -11.97 -4.35
C SER A 264 3.25 -10.67 -3.66
N VAL A 265 1.95 -10.34 -3.67
CA VAL A 265 1.33 -9.31 -2.86
C VAL A 265 0.09 -9.91 -2.22
N ARG A 266 -0.02 -9.81 -0.90
CA ARG A 266 -1.05 -10.48 -0.13
C ARG A 266 -2.01 -9.48 0.49
N ARG A 267 -3.28 -9.89 0.64
CA ARG A 267 -4.33 -9.07 1.26
C ARG A 267 -4.59 -9.56 2.68
N PRO A 268 -4.47 -8.70 3.71
CA PRO A 268 -4.78 -9.05 5.10
C PRO A 268 -6.28 -8.91 5.45
N TRP A 269 -7.09 -8.43 4.49
CA TRP A 269 -8.54 -8.18 4.60
C TRP A 269 -9.36 -9.05 3.65
#